data_1e621a482839ae9279b135453ea30157
#
_entry.id   1e621a482839ae9279b135453ea30157
#
_cell.length_a   1.000
_cell.length_b   1.000
_cell.length_c   1.000
_cell.angle_alpha   90.00
_cell.angle_beta   90.00
_cell.angle_gamma   90.00
#
_symmetry.space_group_name_H-M   'P 1'
#
loop_
_entity.id
_entity.type
_entity.pdbx_description
1 polymer ?
#
loop_
_entity_poly.entity_id
_entity_poly.type
_entity_poly.pdbx_seq_one_letter_code
_entity_poly.pdbx_strand_id
1 'polypeptide(L)'
;MITVPIAQAMTAEEFLTEPVAERGRPWNLVDGEVVVNNPSALHGHLQGNLFFALESWTRAEPGRGHAVFPRDVALDELNVFAPDLLWYADGRLPPPSSPPPYPMPDLAVEVRSPSTWRYDIGAKKSRYEAHRLPELWLVDSLADTLLVFRRSAPGSGAFDLALELGCSDELASPLLPGFALPLDKLFRVP
;
A
#
# COMPACT_ATOMS: atom_id res chain seq x y z
N MET A 1 17.18 -20.83 35.61
CA MET A 1 16.19 -20.06 34.83
C MET A 1 16.97 -19.40 33.73
N ILE A 2 16.84 -19.88 32.47
CA ILE A 2 17.55 -19.28 31.33
C ILE A 2 16.64 -18.16 30.84
N THR A 3 17.02 -16.92 31.06
CA THR A 3 16.34 -15.75 30.50
C THR A 3 16.73 -15.69 29.03
N VAL A 4 15.82 -16.05 28.11
CA VAL A 4 16.00 -15.81 26.70
C VAL A 4 15.88 -14.28 26.50
N PRO A 5 16.89 -13.60 25.92
CA PRO A 5 16.78 -12.19 25.64
C PRO A 5 15.57 -11.99 24.69
N ILE A 6 14.63 -11.15 25.07
CA ILE A 6 13.62 -10.66 24.13
C ILE A 6 14.42 -9.86 23.11
N ALA A 7 14.38 -10.27 21.84
CA ALA A 7 14.99 -9.47 20.77
C ALA A 7 14.38 -8.07 20.85
N GLN A 8 15.24 -7.06 20.92
CA GLN A 8 14.78 -5.67 20.98
C GLN A 8 14.08 -5.36 19.67
N ALA A 9 12.87 -4.80 19.73
CA ALA A 9 12.14 -4.37 18.55
C ALA A 9 12.96 -3.29 17.82
N MET A 10 13.08 -3.39 16.50
CA MET A 10 13.75 -2.39 15.66
C MET A 10 12.90 -1.12 15.61
N THR A 11 13.55 0.03 15.67
CA THR A 11 12.89 1.32 15.49
C THR A 11 12.84 1.74 14.03
N ALA A 12 11.93 2.65 13.70
CA ALA A 12 11.83 3.24 12.36
C ALA A 12 13.14 3.98 11.96
N GLU A 13 13.79 4.64 12.92
CA GLU A 13 15.07 5.31 12.69
C GLU A 13 16.15 4.30 12.30
N GLU A 14 16.31 3.22 13.05
CA GLU A 14 17.25 2.13 12.73
C GLU A 14 16.92 1.51 11.37
N PHE A 15 15.64 1.22 11.11
CA PHE A 15 15.18 0.64 9.85
C PHE A 15 15.51 1.52 8.64
N LEU A 16 15.31 2.84 8.75
CA LEU A 16 15.53 3.80 7.66
C LEU A 16 17.01 4.08 7.41
N THR A 17 17.91 3.77 8.36
CA THR A 17 19.36 3.87 8.14
C THR A 17 19.90 2.75 7.24
N GLU A 18 19.20 1.62 7.14
CA GLU A 18 19.56 0.54 6.22
C GLU A 18 19.36 0.99 4.77
N PRO A 19 20.43 0.99 3.92
CA PRO A 19 20.33 1.46 2.55
C PRO A 19 19.29 0.66 1.75
N VAL A 20 18.35 1.35 1.11
CA VAL A 20 17.33 0.71 0.27
C VAL A 20 17.95 -0.17 -0.82
N ALA A 21 19.08 0.25 -1.38
CA ALA A 21 19.84 -0.48 -2.40
C ALA A 21 20.35 -1.85 -1.89
N GLU A 22 20.61 -1.99 -0.60
CA GLU A 22 21.13 -3.24 0.01
C GLU A 22 20.01 -4.20 0.38
N ARG A 23 18.76 -3.72 0.50
CA ARG A 23 17.61 -4.55 0.86
C ARG A 23 17.23 -5.54 -0.24
N GLY A 24 17.51 -5.24 -1.51
CA GLY A 24 17.24 -6.08 -2.68
C GLY A 24 15.75 -6.37 -2.96
N ARG A 25 14.86 -6.13 -1.99
CA ARG A 25 13.41 -6.32 -2.03
C ARG A 25 12.72 -5.30 -1.11
N PRO A 26 11.43 -4.98 -1.34
CA PRO A 26 10.69 -4.15 -0.40
C PRO A 26 10.63 -4.82 0.98
N TRP A 27 11.03 -4.08 2.02
CA TRP A 27 10.89 -4.47 3.41
C TRP A 27 9.82 -3.60 4.07
N ASN A 28 9.21 -4.12 5.10
CA ASN A 28 8.35 -3.36 5.99
C ASN A 28 8.84 -3.53 7.43
N LEU A 29 8.68 -2.53 8.24
CA LEU A 29 8.78 -2.63 9.69
C LEU A 29 7.35 -2.66 10.23
N VAL A 30 6.96 -3.74 10.87
CA VAL A 30 5.60 -3.93 11.40
C VAL A 30 5.73 -4.25 12.89
N ASP A 31 5.29 -3.32 13.75
CA ASP A 31 5.40 -3.44 15.20
C ASP A 31 6.83 -3.80 15.67
N GLY A 32 7.85 -3.23 15.02
CA GLY A 32 9.27 -3.45 15.29
C GLY A 32 9.86 -4.75 14.72
N GLU A 33 9.09 -5.51 13.96
CA GLU A 33 9.53 -6.71 13.23
C GLU A 33 9.79 -6.37 11.76
N VAL A 34 10.97 -6.75 11.24
CA VAL A 34 11.29 -6.63 9.81
C VAL A 34 10.60 -7.72 9.02
N VAL A 35 9.69 -7.33 8.14
CA VAL A 35 8.92 -8.21 7.26
C VAL A 35 9.40 -8.03 5.82
N VAL A 36 10.06 -9.06 5.28
CA VAL A 36 10.55 -9.06 3.89
C VAL A 36 9.47 -9.54 2.95
N ASN A 37 9.09 -8.71 1.99
CA ASN A 37 8.15 -9.12 0.94
C ASN A 37 8.85 -10.08 -0.05
N ASN A 38 8.17 -11.17 -0.39
CA ASN A 38 8.62 -12.13 -1.40
C ASN A 38 7.52 -12.29 -2.47
N PRO A 39 7.40 -11.31 -3.38
CA PRO A 39 6.33 -11.30 -4.37
C PRO A 39 6.47 -12.44 -5.37
N SER A 40 5.34 -13.03 -5.76
CA SER A 40 5.25 -13.98 -6.87
C SER A 40 5.20 -13.26 -8.23
N ALA A 41 5.34 -14.00 -9.33
CA ALA A 41 5.13 -13.44 -10.67
C ALA A 41 3.70 -12.87 -10.83
N LEU A 42 2.69 -13.56 -10.29
CA LEU A 42 1.30 -13.10 -10.29
C LEU A 42 1.15 -11.77 -9.56
N HIS A 43 1.78 -11.62 -8.36
CA HIS A 43 1.79 -10.35 -7.63
C HIS A 43 2.31 -9.22 -8.52
N GLY A 44 3.48 -9.39 -9.17
CA GLY A 44 4.04 -8.36 -10.04
C GLY A 44 3.15 -8.04 -11.24
N HIS A 45 2.42 -9.02 -11.77
CA HIS A 45 1.47 -8.83 -12.86
C HIS A 45 0.27 -7.97 -12.43
N LEU A 46 -0.36 -8.29 -11.30
CA LEU A 46 -1.48 -7.53 -10.74
C LEU A 46 -1.07 -6.10 -10.35
N GLN A 47 0.10 -5.94 -9.72
CA GLN A 47 0.67 -4.64 -9.42
C GLN A 47 0.88 -3.82 -10.70
N GLY A 48 1.41 -4.44 -11.77
CA GLY A 48 1.61 -3.80 -13.06
C GLY A 48 0.31 -3.36 -13.73
N ASN A 49 -0.72 -4.23 -13.74
CA ASN A 49 -2.03 -3.91 -14.30
C ASN A 49 -2.68 -2.73 -13.58
N LEU A 50 -2.63 -2.74 -12.25
CA LEU A 50 -3.22 -1.67 -11.44
C LEU A 50 -2.43 -0.36 -11.58
N PHE A 51 -1.10 -0.42 -11.58
CA PHE A 51 -0.27 0.76 -11.85
C PHE A 51 -0.56 1.36 -13.22
N PHE A 52 -0.65 0.53 -14.26
CA PHE A 52 -0.96 0.99 -15.60
C PHE A 52 -2.33 1.69 -15.66
N ALA A 53 -3.35 1.13 -15.00
CA ALA A 53 -4.67 1.74 -14.94
C ALA A 53 -4.65 3.12 -14.23
N LEU A 54 -4.04 3.18 -13.03
CA LEU A 54 -3.90 4.42 -12.26
C LEU A 54 -3.09 5.46 -13.03
N GLU A 55 -1.93 5.08 -13.57
CA GLU A 55 -1.04 6.01 -14.27
C GLU A 55 -1.65 6.50 -15.60
N SER A 56 -2.39 5.65 -16.31
CA SER A 56 -3.13 6.07 -17.50
C SER A 56 -4.19 7.11 -17.17
N TRP A 57 -4.90 6.95 -16.06
CA TRP A 57 -5.88 7.91 -15.60
C TRP A 57 -5.22 9.21 -15.13
N THR A 58 -4.12 9.16 -14.36
CA THR A 58 -3.42 10.38 -13.89
C THR A 58 -2.91 11.21 -15.07
N ARG A 59 -2.35 10.55 -16.08
CA ARG A 59 -1.79 11.24 -17.27
C ARG A 59 -2.83 11.76 -18.24
N ALA A 60 -4.06 11.29 -18.16
CA ALA A 60 -5.12 11.73 -19.06
C ALA A 60 -5.51 13.20 -18.86
N GLU A 61 -5.37 13.72 -17.63
CA GLU A 61 -5.69 15.12 -17.32
C GLU A 61 -4.75 15.68 -16.23
N PRO A 62 -4.36 16.97 -16.32
CA PRO A 62 -3.62 17.65 -15.24
C PRO A 62 -4.38 17.65 -13.92
N GLY A 63 -3.65 17.69 -12.80
CA GLY A 63 -4.23 17.79 -11.46
C GLY A 63 -4.72 16.46 -10.87
N ARG A 64 -4.55 15.33 -11.58
CA ARG A 64 -4.96 14.01 -11.10
C ARG A 64 -3.91 13.32 -10.20
N GLY A 65 -2.88 14.05 -9.77
CA GLY A 65 -1.87 13.52 -8.89
C GLY A 65 -0.94 12.50 -9.56
N HIS A 66 -0.36 11.60 -8.76
CA HIS A 66 0.65 10.65 -9.25
C HIS A 66 0.55 9.30 -8.57
N ALA A 67 0.57 8.23 -9.36
CA ALA A 67 0.78 6.87 -8.87
C ALA A 67 2.29 6.56 -8.87
N VAL A 68 2.79 5.92 -7.80
CA VAL A 68 4.19 5.55 -7.68
C VAL A 68 4.34 4.13 -7.11
N PHE A 69 5.48 3.51 -7.43
CA PHE A 69 5.91 2.24 -6.87
C PHE A 69 6.37 2.37 -5.41
N PRO A 70 6.65 1.27 -4.71
CA PRO A 70 6.96 1.26 -3.28
C PRO A 70 7.91 2.36 -2.83
N ARG A 71 7.52 3.02 -1.74
CA ARG A 71 8.30 4.03 -1.02
C ARG A 71 8.11 3.83 0.47
N ASP A 72 9.18 3.99 1.25
CA ASP A 72 9.13 3.87 2.71
C ASP A 72 8.32 5.03 3.32
N VAL A 73 7.19 4.70 3.92
CA VAL A 73 6.31 5.62 4.66
C VAL A 73 6.40 5.28 6.14
N ALA A 74 6.98 6.16 6.95
CA ALA A 74 7.02 5.98 8.39
C ALA A 74 5.69 6.41 9.01
N LEU A 75 5.06 5.51 9.77
CA LEU A 75 3.82 5.77 10.45
C LEU A 75 4.06 6.20 11.90
N ASP A 76 4.91 5.44 12.60
CA ASP A 76 5.32 5.69 13.98
C ASP A 76 6.72 5.08 14.25
N GLU A 77 7.16 5.06 15.52
CA GLU A 77 8.49 4.58 15.90
C GLU A 77 8.76 3.11 15.58
N LEU A 78 7.72 2.30 15.40
CA LEU A 78 7.83 0.85 15.18
C LEU A 78 7.25 0.41 13.82
N ASN A 79 6.77 1.36 13.00
CA ASN A 79 6.07 1.03 11.77
C ASN A 79 6.55 1.87 10.58
N VAL A 80 7.17 1.21 9.61
CA VAL A 80 7.54 1.76 8.31
C VAL A 80 7.04 0.83 7.23
N PHE A 81 6.12 1.28 6.39
CA PHE A 81 5.54 0.46 5.34
C PHE A 81 5.95 0.94 3.96
N ALA A 82 6.14 -0.02 3.05
CA ALA A 82 6.36 0.21 1.64
C ALA A 82 5.21 -0.45 0.86
N PRO A 83 4.06 0.23 0.70
CA PRO A 83 2.91 -0.31 -0.05
C PRO A 83 3.32 -0.64 -1.48
N ASP A 84 2.69 -1.64 -2.08
CA ASP A 84 2.99 -2.05 -3.45
C ASP A 84 2.74 -0.93 -4.46
N LEU A 85 1.69 -0.11 -4.24
CA LEU A 85 1.45 1.14 -4.96
C LEU A 85 0.99 2.22 -3.99
N LEU A 86 1.37 3.46 -4.30
CA LEU A 86 0.92 4.66 -3.60
C LEU A 86 0.36 5.63 -4.63
N TRP A 87 -0.72 6.31 -4.29
CA TRP A 87 -1.16 7.46 -5.07
C TRP A 87 -1.23 8.69 -4.17
N TYR A 88 -0.70 9.80 -4.70
CA TYR A 88 -0.71 11.10 -4.06
C TYR A 88 -1.52 12.07 -4.90
N ALA A 89 -2.40 12.82 -4.27
CA ALA A 89 -3.10 13.93 -4.89
C ALA A 89 -2.10 14.98 -5.42
N ASP A 90 -2.56 15.79 -6.35
CA ASP A 90 -1.73 16.80 -6.99
C ASP A 90 -1.02 17.71 -5.97
N GLY A 91 0.25 17.95 -6.19
CA GLY A 91 1.12 18.75 -5.30
C GLY A 91 1.55 18.04 -4.00
N ARG A 92 1.11 16.80 -3.72
CA ARG A 92 1.48 16.07 -2.49
C ARG A 92 2.67 15.12 -2.64
N LEU A 93 2.99 14.69 -3.86
CA LEU A 93 4.15 13.83 -4.09
C LEU A 93 5.45 14.63 -3.92
N PRO A 94 6.36 14.22 -3.01
CA PRO A 94 7.66 14.87 -2.89
C PRO A 94 8.51 14.70 -4.16
N PRO A 95 9.47 15.61 -4.39
CA PRO A 95 10.43 15.46 -5.48
C PRO A 95 11.12 14.09 -5.46
N PRO A 96 11.48 13.52 -6.62
CA PRO A 96 12.15 12.22 -6.71
C PRO A 96 13.49 12.13 -5.95
N SER A 97 14.12 13.27 -5.70
CA SER A 97 15.38 13.39 -4.92
C SER A 97 15.18 13.44 -3.41
N SER A 98 13.93 13.48 -2.93
CA SER A 98 13.66 13.49 -1.49
C SER A 98 14.06 12.15 -0.86
N PRO A 99 14.78 12.18 0.28
CA PRO A 99 15.08 10.97 1.02
C PRO A 99 13.81 10.41 1.70
N PRO A 100 13.78 9.12 2.06
CA PRO A 100 12.75 8.59 2.94
C PRO A 100 12.86 9.18 4.36
N PRO A 101 11.80 9.14 5.19
CA PRO A 101 10.50 8.57 4.83
C PRO A 101 9.67 9.52 3.96
N TYR A 102 8.80 8.91 3.14
CA TYR A 102 7.80 9.66 2.36
C TYR A 102 6.57 9.96 3.22
N PRO A 103 5.80 11.02 2.92
CA PRO A 103 4.55 11.31 3.62
C PRO A 103 3.50 10.20 3.36
N MET A 104 2.51 10.11 4.25
CA MET A 104 1.34 9.24 4.04
C MET A 104 0.67 9.56 2.69
N PRO A 105 0.45 8.57 1.82
CA PRO A 105 -0.28 8.77 0.57
C PRO A 105 -1.77 9.03 0.81
N ASP A 106 -2.49 9.39 -0.25
CA ASP A 106 -3.96 9.47 -0.21
C ASP A 106 -4.60 8.11 -0.46
N LEU A 107 -3.93 7.25 -1.21
CA LEU A 107 -4.30 5.85 -1.44
C LEU A 107 -3.08 4.97 -1.33
N ALA A 108 -3.19 3.90 -0.56
CA ALA A 108 -2.22 2.79 -0.53
C ALA A 108 -2.85 1.54 -1.13
N VAL A 109 -2.04 0.75 -1.83
CA VAL A 109 -2.43 -0.55 -2.37
C VAL A 109 -1.44 -1.60 -1.89
N GLU A 110 -1.97 -2.72 -1.40
CA GLU A 110 -1.21 -3.91 -1.08
C GLU A 110 -1.74 -5.07 -1.94
N VAL A 111 -0.84 -5.77 -2.60
CA VAL A 111 -1.16 -6.95 -3.39
C VAL A 111 -0.72 -8.18 -2.61
N ARG A 112 -1.62 -9.14 -2.47
CA ARG A 112 -1.35 -10.36 -1.70
C ARG A 112 -0.04 -11.03 -2.12
N SER A 113 0.82 -11.26 -1.14
CA SER A 113 1.94 -12.19 -1.24
C SER A 113 1.81 -13.27 -0.16
N PRO A 114 2.36 -14.48 -0.39
CA PRO A 114 2.28 -15.56 0.60
C PRO A 114 2.90 -15.19 1.96
N SER A 115 3.92 -14.32 1.96
CA SER A 115 4.68 -13.97 3.16
C SER A 115 4.04 -12.82 3.97
N THR A 116 3.32 -11.90 3.34
CA THR A 116 2.88 -10.65 3.99
C THR A 116 1.39 -10.53 4.20
N TRP A 117 0.56 -11.31 3.51
CA TRP A 117 -0.90 -11.14 3.52
C TRP A 117 -1.54 -11.03 4.91
N ARG A 118 -1.07 -11.83 5.88
CA ARG A 118 -1.56 -11.75 7.26
C ARG A 118 -1.30 -10.39 7.91
N TYR A 119 -0.20 -9.73 7.53
CA TYR A 119 0.12 -8.38 8.01
C TYR A 119 -0.75 -7.35 7.30
N ASP A 120 -0.96 -7.51 5.98
CA ASP A 120 -1.71 -6.56 5.15
C ASP A 120 -3.16 -6.45 5.60
N ILE A 121 -3.86 -7.60 5.83
CA ILE A 121 -5.25 -7.63 6.32
C ILE A 121 -5.38 -7.34 7.83
N GLY A 122 -4.30 -7.40 8.58
CA GLY A 122 -4.26 -7.27 10.05
C GLY A 122 -3.56 -5.99 10.51
N ALA A 123 -2.32 -6.14 10.96
CA ALA A 123 -1.56 -5.08 11.58
C ALA A 123 -1.41 -3.85 10.67
N LYS A 124 -1.02 -4.02 9.39
CA LYS A 124 -0.84 -2.88 8.47
C LYS A 124 -2.14 -2.12 8.25
N LYS A 125 -3.26 -2.83 7.96
CA LYS A 125 -4.57 -2.19 7.82
C LYS A 125 -4.93 -1.36 9.06
N SER A 126 -4.74 -1.92 10.26
CA SER A 126 -5.03 -1.22 11.52
C SER A 126 -4.14 0.00 11.72
N ARG A 127 -2.85 -0.08 11.36
CA ARG A 127 -1.93 1.05 11.44
C ARG A 127 -2.26 2.13 10.40
N TYR A 128 -2.55 1.77 9.15
CA TYR A 128 -3.03 2.71 8.14
C TYR A 128 -4.29 3.46 8.61
N GLU A 129 -5.23 2.74 9.21
CA GLU A 129 -6.44 3.33 9.77
C GLU A 129 -6.12 4.31 10.91
N ALA A 130 -5.28 3.91 11.88
CA ALA A 130 -4.88 4.76 13.00
C ALA A 130 -4.16 6.04 12.54
N HIS A 131 -3.35 5.93 11.48
CA HIS A 131 -2.57 7.05 10.91
C HIS A 131 -3.30 7.80 9.77
N ARG A 132 -4.63 7.66 9.69
CA ARG A 132 -5.50 8.47 8.85
C ARG A 132 -5.29 8.33 7.34
N LEU A 133 -4.81 7.18 6.87
CA LEU A 133 -4.85 6.88 5.43
C LEU A 133 -6.30 7.06 4.93
N PRO A 134 -6.55 7.84 3.85
CA PRO A 134 -7.92 8.04 3.36
C PRO A 134 -8.54 6.78 2.76
N GLU A 135 -7.78 6.02 1.99
CA GLU A 135 -8.25 4.81 1.32
C GLU A 135 -7.16 3.75 1.20
N LEU A 136 -7.53 2.48 1.42
CA LEU A 136 -6.67 1.30 1.29
C LEU A 136 -7.34 0.29 0.37
N TRP A 137 -6.59 -0.20 -0.63
CA TRP A 137 -6.99 -1.32 -1.47
C TRP A 137 -6.13 -2.54 -1.16
N LEU A 138 -6.77 -3.68 -0.90
CA LEU A 138 -6.12 -4.96 -0.71
C LEU A 138 -6.53 -5.90 -1.85
N VAL A 139 -5.58 -6.26 -2.71
CA VAL A 139 -5.81 -7.16 -3.86
C VAL A 139 -5.56 -8.60 -3.42
N ASP A 140 -6.60 -9.41 -3.31
CA ASP A 140 -6.49 -10.85 -3.01
C ASP A 140 -6.38 -11.67 -4.29
N SER A 141 -5.16 -12.03 -4.66
CA SER A 141 -4.85 -12.82 -5.85
C SER A 141 -5.26 -14.29 -5.77
N LEU A 142 -5.71 -14.79 -4.61
CA LEU A 142 -6.21 -16.17 -4.49
C LEU A 142 -7.72 -16.26 -4.62
N ALA A 143 -8.42 -15.19 -4.24
CA ALA A 143 -9.88 -15.11 -4.34
C ALA A 143 -10.34 -14.35 -5.59
N ASP A 144 -9.42 -13.74 -6.33
CA ASP A 144 -9.69 -12.79 -7.42
C ASP A 144 -10.66 -11.69 -6.98
N THR A 145 -10.40 -11.14 -5.77
CA THR A 145 -11.19 -10.07 -5.17
C THR A 145 -10.31 -8.88 -4.79
N LEU A 146 -10.93 -7.71 -4.69
CA LEU A 146 -10.31 -6.49 -4.21
C LEU A 146 -11.14 -5.93 -3.06
N LEU A 147 -10.49 -5.79 -1.89
CA LEU A 147 -11.10 -5.18 -0.72
C LEU A 147 -10.76 -3.69 -0.70
N VAL A 148 -11.79 -2.85 -0.59
CA VAL A 148 -11.65 -1.40 -0.43
C VAL A 148 -12.00 -1.03 0.99
N PHE A 149 -11.10 -0.36 1.68
CA PHE A 149 -11.35 0.27 2.97
C PHE A 149 -11.20 1.78 2.81
N ARG A 150 -12.24 2.53 3.17
CA ARG A 150 -12.32 3.97 2.88
C ARG A 150 -12.94 4.72 4.05
N ARG A 151 -12.52 5.96 4.21
CA ARG A 151 -13.22 6.95 5.05
C ARG A 151 -14.29 7.63 4.22
N SER A 152 -15.54 7.62 4.69
CA SER A 152 -16.65 8.29 4.00
C SER A 152 -16.51 9.82 4.01
N ALA A 153 -15.77 10.35 4.99
CA ALA A 153 -15.46 11.77 5.11
C ALA A 153 -14.05 11.98 5.68
N PRO A 154 -13.38 13.12 5.38
CA PRO A 154 -12.03 13.42 5.88
C PRO A 154 -11.91 13.41 7.42
N GLY A 155 -13.02 13.64 8.13
CA GLY A 155 -13.07 13.62 9.60
C GLY A 155 -13.37 12.25 10.22
N SER A 156 -13.68 11.22 9.43
CA SER A 156 -13.96 9.88 9.95
C SER A 156 -12.76 9.33 10.71
N GLY A 157 -13.00 8.81 11.93
CA GLY A 157 -11.95 8.28 12.80
C GLY A 157 -11.40 6.93 12.34
N ALA A 158 -12.16 6.20 11.51
CA ALA A 158 -11.85 4.85 11.05
C ALA A 158 -12.23 4.68 9.57
N PHE A 159 -11.88 3.53 8.97
CA PHE A 159 -12.45 3.10 7.70
C PHE A 159 -13.90 2.66 7.94
N ASP A 160 -14.84 3.57 7.74
CA ASP A 160 -16.27 3.37 7.97
C ASP A 160 -17.03 2.85 6.73
N LEU A 161 -16.31 2.64 5.63
CA LEU A 161 -16.80 1.98 4.43
C LEU A 161 -15.86 0.85 4.04
N ALA A 162 -16.42 -0.35 3.87
CA ALA A 162 -15.70 -1.52 3.38
C ALA A 162 -16.49 -2.15 2.22
N LEU A 163 -15.79 -2.42 1.10
CA LEU A 163 -16.35 -3.10 -0.06
C LEU A 163 -15.51 -4.33 -0.37
N GLU A 164 -16.14 -5.38 -0.85
CA GLU A 164 -15.49 -6.53 -1.47
C GLU A 164 -15.98 -6.61 -2.92
N LEU A 165 -15.06 -6.48 -3.86
CA LEU A 165 -15.32 -6.44 -5.28
C LEU A 165 -14.73 -7.67 -5.95
N GLY A 166 -15.53 -8.38 -6.75
CA GLY A 166 -15.10 -9.55 -7.54
C GLY A 166 -14.83 -9.19 -9.01
N CYS A 167 -14.44 -10.20 -9.81
CA CYS A 167 -14.08 -10.01 -11.22
C CYS A 167 -15.17 -9.35 -12.09
N SER A 168 -16.45 -9.48 -11.72
CA SER A 168 -17.56 -8.87 -12.46
C SER A 168 -17.82 -7.41 -12.12
N ASP A 169 -17.15 -6.89 -11.09
CA ASP A 169 -17.35 -5.54 -10.58
C ASP A 169 -16.38 -4.54 -11.21
N GLU A 170 -16.65 -3.27 -10.96
CA GLU A 170 -15.80 -2.16 -11.38
C GLU A 170 -15.28 -1.42 -10.15
N LEU A 171 -13.96 -1.24 -10.10
CA LEU A 171 -13.31 -0.45 -9.06
C LEU A 171 -13.40 1.03 -9.40
N ALA A 172 -13.98 1.80 -8.50
CA ALA A 172 -14.04 3.26 -8.56
C ALA A 172 -13.76 3.87 -7.17
N SER A 173 -13.26 5.09 -7.14
CA SER A 173 -12.98 5.81 -5.91
C SER A 173 -13.38 7.28 -6.01
N PRO A 174 -13.99 7.87 -4.96
CA PRO A 174 -14.21 9.30 -4.87
C PRO A 174 -12.92 10.12 -4.85
N LEU A 175 -11.79 9.54 -4.42
CA LEU A 175 -10.47 10.18 -4.50
C LEU A 175 -9.99 10.35 -5.94
N LEU A 176 -10.51 9.53 -6.86
CA LEU A 176 -10.08 9.43 -8.25
C LEU A 176 -11.29 9.68 -9.18
N PRO A 177 -11.79 10.93 -9.30
CA PRO A 177 -13.01 11.22 -10.06
C PRO A 177 -12.89 10.78 -11.52
N GLY A 178 -13.82 9.91 -11.96
CA GLY A 178 -13.84 9.35 -13.31
C GLY A 178 -12.84 8.19 -13.54
N PHE A 179 -12.12 7.74 -12.50
CA PHE A 179 -11.39 6.47 -12.57
C PHE A 179 -12.38 5.31 -12.49
N ALA A 180 -12.25 4.38 -13.42
CA ALA A 180 -13.04 3.16 -13.45
C ALA A 180 -12.17 2.01 -14.01
N LEU A 181 -12.04 0.93 -13.23
CA LEU A 181 -11.28 -0.25 -13.63
C LEU A 181 -12.16 -1.49 -13.50
N PRO A 182 -12.60 -2.11 -14.61
CA PRO A 182 -13.23 -3.42 -14.58
C PRO A 182 -12.27 -4.47 -14.02
N LEU A 183 -12.68 -5.20 -12.98
CA LEU A 183 -11.77 -6.10 -12.28
C LEU A 183 -11.43 -7.37 -13.09
N ASP A 184 -12.22 -7.72 -14.10
CA ASP A 184 -11.83 -8.74 -15.08
C ASP A 184 -10.54 -8.37 -15.84
N LYS A 185 -10.25 -7.07 -16.01
CA LYS A 185 -8.99 -6.59 -16.61
C LYS A 185 -7.84 -6.60 -15.62
N LEU A 186 -8.13 -6.33 -14.33
CA LEU A 186 -7.09 -6.40 -13.29
C LEU A 186 -6.58 -7.82 -13.13
N PHE A 187 -7.48 -8.80 -12.98
CA PHE A 187 -7.14 -10.20 -12.70
C PHE A 187 -6.79 -11.03 -13.95
N ARG A 188 -6.88 -10.43 -15.13
CA ARG A 188 -6.46 -11.10 -16.37
C ARG A 188 -4.96 -11.30 -16.39
N VAL A 189 -4.55 -12.55 -16.40
CA VAL A 189 -3.16 -12.98 -16.60
C VAL A 189 -2.97 -13.53 -18.02
N PRO A 190 -1.75 -13.49 -18.59
CA PRO A 190 -1.44 -14.04 -19.91
C PRO A 190 -1.73 -15.53 -20.02
#